data_d4a82689a10467bedc553e610440c809
#
_entry.id   d4a82689a10467bedc553e610440c809
#
_cell.length_a   1.000
_cell.length_b   1.000
_cell.length_c   1.000
_cell.angle_alpha   90.00
_cell.angle_beta   90.00
_cell.angle_gamma   90.00
#
_symmetry.space_group_name_H-M   'P 1'
#
loop_
_entity.id
_entity.type
_entity.pdbx_description
1 polymer ?
#
loop_
_entity_poly.entity_id
_entity_poly.type
_entity_poly.pdbx_seq_one_letter_code
_entity_poly.pdbx_strand_id
1 'polypeptide(L)'
;YRAAYAAAKWAVIGLTKTMAMELGEFGIRANAICPGSITGPRMDKVVAMEAEASGRSPSDIRAGFTRQVSMQTFVEPEEIAQAICFLASPLGNKISGQALPVDGHTETMRTT
;
A
#
# COMPACT_ATOMS: atom_id res chain seq x y z
N TYR A 1 -14.29 -2.15 12.68
CA TYR A 1 -14.31 -0.72 13.03
C TYR A 1 -13.04 -0.03 12.52
N ARG A 2 -13.06 0.46 11.26
CA ARG A 2 -11.87 1.06 10.60
C ARG A 2 -12.08 2.51 10.16
N ALA A 3 -13.18 3.17 10.56
CA ALA A 3 -13.51 4.51 10.08
C ALA A 3 -12.41 5.53 10.42
N ALA A 4 -11.91 5.54 11.65
CA ALA A 4 -10.85 6.46 12.06
C ALA A 4 -9.53 6.19 11.30
N TYR A 5 -9.18 4.91 11.11
CA TYR A 5 -8.02 4.52 10.33
C TYR A 5 -8.15 4.97 8.87
N ALA A 6 -9.30 4.71 8.25
CA ALA A 6 -9.58 5.11 6.87
C ALA A 6 -9.52 6.63 6.71
N ALA A 7 -10.13 7.39 7.63
CA ALA A 7 -10.08 8.84 7.62
C ALA A 7 -8.64 9.37 7.70
N ALA A 8 -7.82 8.82 8.61
CA ALA A 8 -6.42 9.20 8.76
C ALA A 8 -5.61 8.89 7.49
N LYS A 9 -5.83 7.73 6.86
CA LYS A 9 -5.10 7.34 5.64
C LYS A 9 -5.52 8.19 4.43
N TRP A 10 -6.79 8.50 4.28
CA TRP A 10 -7.25 9.43 3.24
C TRP A 10 -6.77 10.86 3.46
N ALA A 11 -6.66 11.30 4.71
CA ALA A 11 -6.09 12.59 5.05
C ALA A 11 -4.64 12.72 4.56
N VAL A 12 -3.84 11.66 4.66
CA VAL A 12 -2.45 11.64 4.14
C VAL A 12 -2.44 11.85 2.62
N ILE A 13 -3.34 11.22 1.88
CA ILE A 13 -3.45 11.40 0.43
C ILE A 13 -3.86 12.83 0.09
N GLY A 14 -4.88 13.37 0.76
CA GLY A 14 -5.31 14.75 0.57
C GLY A 14 -4.21 15.76 0.89
N LEU A 15 -3.50 15.58 2.01
CA LEU A 15 -2.36 16.41 2.37
C LEU A 15 -1.25 16.34 1.32
N THR A 16 -0.91 15.14 0.83
CA THR A 16 0.11 14.95 -0.20
C THR A 16 -0.21 15.75 -1.47
N LYS A 17 -1.44 15.69 -1.94
CA LYS A 17 -1.88 16.42 -3.13
C LYS A 17 -1.84 17.94 -2.91
N THR A 18 -2.24 18.40 -1.75
CA THR A 18 -2.19 19.82 -1.38
C THR A 18 -0.75 20.31 -1.29
N MET A 19 0.13 19.56 -0.64
CA MET A 19 1.57 19.89 -0.60
C MET A 19 2.19 19.94 -2.00
N ALA A 20 1.80 19.03 -2.89
CA ALA A 20 2.29 19.05 -4.27
C ALA A 20 1.89 20.34 -5.00
N MET A 21 0.67 20.85 -4.77
CA MET A 21 0.21 22.11 -5.35
C MET A 21 0.94 23.32 -4.75
N GLU A 22 1.03 23.38 -3.42
CA GLU A 22 1.59 24.52 -2.72
C GLU A 22 3.11 24.64 -2.87
N LEU A 23 3.82 23.52 -2.94
CA LEU A 23 5.27 23.48 -2.95
C LEU A 23 5.87 23.33 -4.36
N GLY A 24 5.04 23.11 -5.36
CA GLY A 24 5.50 22.89 -6.74
C GLY A 24 6.29 24.06 -7.32
N GLU A 25 5.91 25.29 -7.00
CA GLU A 25 6.63 26.49 -7.43
C GLU A 25 8.07 26.56 -6.89
N PHE A 26 8.35 25.88 -5.79
CA PHE A 26 9.68 25.78 -5.19
C PHE A 26 10.48 24.57 -5.68
N GLY A 27 9.97 23.84 -6.68
CA GLY A 27 10.62 22.63 -7.22
C GLY A 27 10.50 21.43 -6.29
N ILE A 28 9.59 21.45 -5.33
CA ILE A 28 9.37 20.36 -4.38
C ILE A 28 8.22 19.48 -4.89
N ARG A 29 8.43 18.19 -4.91
CA ARG A 29 7.45 17.18 -5.27
C ARG A 29 6.94 16.46 -4.03
N ALA A 30 5.69 16.07 -4.02
CA ALA A 30 5.09 15.27 -2.95
C ALA A 30 4.24 14.16 -3.58
N ASN A 31 4.54 12.92 -3.21
CA ASN A 31 3.81 11.72 -3.65
C ASN A 31 3.51 10.83 -2.46
N ALA A 32 2.47 10.04 -2.55
CA ALA A 32 2.11 9.02 -1.57
C ALA A 32 2.28 7.63 -2.19
N ILE A 33 2.90 6.73 -1.45
CA ILE A 33 2.92 5.31 -1.79
C ILE A 33 1.75 4.63 -1.05
N CYS A 34 1.01 3.80 -1.77
CA CYS A 34 -0.12 3.04 -1.25
C CYS A 34 0.22 1.54 -1.32
N PRO A 35 0.86 0.98 -0.28
CA PRO A 35 1.27 -0.42 -0.29
C PRO A 35 0.08 -1.38 -0.18
N GLY A 36 0.20 -2.54 -0.82
CA GLY A 36 -0.66 -3.69 -0.57
C GLY A 36 -0.28 -4.44 0.70
N SER A 37 -0.62 -5.72 0.74
CA SER A 37 -0.22 -6.61 1.83
C SER A 37 1.25 -6.95 1.73
N ILE A 38 2.05 -6.47 2.68
CA ILE A 38 3.51 -6.61 2.68
C ILE A 38 3.90 -7.81 3.53
N THR A 39 4.84 -8.64 3.02
CA THR A 39 5.47 -9.71 3.79
C THR A 39 6.30 -9.15 4.94
N GLY A 40 6.49 -9.97 5.97
CA GLY A 40 7.34 -9.64 7.09
C GLY A 40 6.73 -9.98 8.44
N PRO A 41 7.42 -9.64 9.56
CA PRO A 41 7.00 -10.03 10.91
C PRO A 41 5.61 -9.55 11.29
N ARG A 42 5.20 -8.36 10.82
CA ARG A 42 3.86 -7.82 11.09
C ARG A 42 2.77 -8.68 10.42
N MET A 43 2.97 -9.06 9.16
CA MET A 43 2.04 -9.92 8.44
C MET A 43 1.99 -11.31 9.06
N ASP A 44 3.14 -11.86 9.44
CA ASP A 44 3.22 -13.16 10.11
C ASP A 44 2.39 -13.16 11.41
N LYS A 45 2.48 -12.08 12.18
CA LYS A 45 1.68 -11.91 13.40
C LYS A 45 0.19 -11.81 13.10
N VAL A 46 -0.21 -11.05 12.10
CA VAL A 46 -1.62 -10.93 11.68
C VAL A 46 -2.17 -12.29 11.27
N VAL A 47 -1.43 -13.03 10.45
CA VAL A 47 -1.81 -14.38 10.00
C VAL A 47 -1.95 -15.33 11.17
N ALA A 48 -1.00 -15.32 12.11
CA ALA A 48 -1.05 -16.19 13.29
C ALA A 48 -2.27 -15.89 14.18
N MET A 49 -2.56 -14.61 14.42
CA MET A 49 -3.71 -14.20 15.23
C MET A 49 -5.05 -14.56 14.57
N GLU A 50 -5.16 -14.37 13.27
CA GLU A 50 -6.38 -14.71 12.54
C GLU A 50 -6.58 -16.23 12.44
N ALA A 51 -5.50 -16.98 12.24
CA ALA A 51 -5.54 -18.45 12.26
C ALA A 51 -6.03 -18.98 13.61
N GLU A 52 -5.52 -18.45 14.70
CA GLU A 52 -5.95 -18.83 16.06
C GLU A 52 -7.42 -18.48 16.29
N ALA A 53 -7.85 -17.27 15.93
CA ALA A 53 -9.21 -16.82 16.14
C ALA A 53 -10.25 -17.54 15.28
N SER A 54 -9.90 -17.94 14.06
CA SER A 54 -10.83 -18.56 13.09
C SER A 54 -10.76 -20.09 13.06
N GLY A 55 -9.75 -20.72 13.64
CA GLY A 55 -9.48 -22.16 13.53
C GLY A 55 -8.99 -22.60 12.15
N ARG A 56 -8.67 -21.66 11.26
CA ARG A 56 -8.14 -21.93 9.92
C ARG A 56 -6.63 -22.04 9.96
N SER A 57 -6.06 -22.73 8.98
CA SER A 57 -4.60 -22.84 8.87
C SER A 57 -3.95 -21.50 8.48
N PRO A 58 -2.71 -21.22 8.90
CA PRO A 58 -1.99 -20.04 8.43
C PRO A 58 -1.90 -19.96 6.89
N SER A 59 -1.75 -21.09 6.21
CA SER A 59 -1.72 -21.11 4.74
C SER A 59 -3.05 -20.69 4.10
N ASP A 60 -4.18 -21.08 4.70
CA ASP A 60 -5.50 -20.66 4.24
C ASP A 60 -5.72 -19.16 4.45
N ILE A 61 -5.26 -18.62 5.58
CA ILE A 61 -5.32 -17.20 5.86
C ILE A 61 -4.49 -16.42 4.82
N ARG A 62 -3.25 -16.86 4.55
CA ARG A 62 -2.40 -16.24 3.52
C ARG A 62 -3.02 -16.30 2.14
N ALA A 63 -3.58 -17.44 1.76
CA ALA A 63 -4.30 -17.59 0.50
C ALA A 63 -5.51 -16.63 0.39
N GLY A 64 -6.17 -16.35 1.51
CA GLY A 64 -7.23 -15.35 1.58
C GLY A 64 -6.76 -13.94 1.23
N PHE A 65 -5.58 -13.54 1.69
CA PHE A 65 -4.98 -12.25 1.33
C PHE A 65 -4.64 -12.17 -0.17
N THR A 66 -3.95 -13.17 -0.70
CA THR A 66 -3.50 -13.15 -2.11
C THR A 66 -4.63 -13.34 -3.12
N ARG A 67 -5.70 -14.03 -2.75
CA ARG A 67 -6.87 -14.23 -3.63
C ARG A 67 -7.54 -12.92 -4.06
N GLN A 68 -7.41 -11.86 -3.24
CA GLN A 68 -7.99 -10.55 -3.53
C GLN A 68 -7.08 -9.68 -4.42
N VAL A 69 -5.91 -10.16 -4.75
CA VAL A 69 -4.89 -9.45 -5.53
C VAL A 69 -4.82 -10.07 -6.93
N SER A 70 -4.88 -9.24 -7.97
CA SER A 70 -4.85 -9.74 -9.36
C SER A 70 -3.60 -10.56 -9.67
N MET A 71 -2.46 -10.14 -9.15
CA MET A 71 -1.19 -10.87 -9.30
C MET A 71 -1.05 -12.05 -8.34
N GLN A 72 -2.04 -12.26 -7.44
CA GLN A 72 -2.08 -13.36 -6.47
C GLN A 72 -0.80 -13.47 -5.61
N THR A 73 -0.26 -12.34 -5.20
CA THR A 73 1.00 -12.26 -4.45
C THR A 73 0.92 -11.26 -3.32
N PHE A 74 1.81 -11.41 -2.36
CA PHE A 74 2.17 -10.34 -1.42
C PHE A 74 3.16 -9.39 -2.10
N VAL A 75 3.34 -8.23 -1.47
CA VAL A 75 4.37 -7.25 -1.84
C VAL A 75 5.55 -7.45 -0.90
N GLU A 76 6.76 -7.42 -1.43
CA GLU A 76 7.97 -7.45 -0.62
C GLU A 76 8.37 -6.02 -0.20
N PRO A 77 8.95 -5.84 1.00
CA PRO A 77 9.41 -4.51 1.45
C PRO A 77 10.34 -3.81 0.45
N GLU A 78 11.18 -4.57 -0.23
CA GLU A 78 12.12 -4.08 -1.24
C GLU A 78 11.41 -3.47 -2.45
N GLU A 79 10.23 -3.99 -2.81
CA GLU A 79 9.43 -3.46 -3.93
C GLU A 79 8.86 -2.08 -3.59
N ILE A 80 8.50 -1.85 -2.34
CA ILE A 80 8.12 -0.51 -1.86
C ILE A 80 9.32 0.44 -1.89
N ALA A 81 10.47 -0.01 -1.41
CA ALA A 81 11.70 0.77 -1.43
C ALA A 81 12.11 1.15 -2.86
N GLN A 82 11.99 0.23 -3.81
CA GLN A 82 12.27 0.46 -5.22
C GLN A 82 11.34 1.52 -5.83
N ALA A 83 10.06 1.49 -5.51
CA ALA A 83 9.11 2.51 -5.96
C ALA A 83 9.46 3.90 -5.41
N ILE A 84 9.86 3.98 -4.14
CA ILE A 84 10.32 5.22 -3.51
C ILE A 84 11.59 5.73 -4.20
N CYS A 85 12.57 4.87 -4.45
CA CYS A 85 13.80 5.22 -5.16
C CYS A 85 13.52 5.74 -6.58
N PHE A 86 12.60 5.11 -7.31
CA PHE A 86 12.17 5.57 -8.63
C PHE A 86 11.59 7.00 -8.56
N LEU A 87 10.66 7.25 -7.64
CA LEU A 87 10.04 8.57 -7.48
C LEU A 87 11.05 9.63 -7.05
N ALA A 88 12.00 9.28 -6.20
CA ALA A 88 13.04 10.19 -5.70
C ALA A 88 14.14 10.46 -6.73
N SER A 89 14.32 9.58 -7.71
CA SER A 89 15.34 9.70 -8.74
C SER A 89 14.97 10.72 -9.82
N PRO A 90 15.91 11.09 -10.71
CA PRO A 90 15.63 11.91 -11.88
C PRO A 90 14.54 11.35 -12.80
N LEU A 91 14.31 10.03 -12.78
CA LEU A 91 13.25 9.39 -13.56
C LEU A 91 11.85 9.83 -13.09
N GLY A 92 11.71 10.25 -11.84
CA GLY A 92 10.47 10.74 -11.27
C GLY A 92 10.30 12.25 -11.30
N ASN A 93 11.16 13.01 -11.99
CA ASN A 93 11.24 14.48 -11.91
C ASN A 93 9.93 15.24 -12.17
N LYS A 94 9.03 14.69 -12.93
CA LYS A 94 7.72 15.30 -13.23
C LYS A 94 6.55 14.58 -12.61
N ILE A 95 6.81 13.67 -11.68
CA ILE A 95 5.78 12.95 -10.94
C ILE A 95 5.61 13.63 -9.59
N SER A 96 4.46 14.27 -9.39
CA SER A 96 4.08 14.94 -8.14
C SER A 96 2.58 14.89 -7.95
N GLY A 97 2.13 14.89 -6.70
CA GLY A 97 0.71 14.85 -6.34
C GLY A 97 0.06 13.50 -6.60
N GLN A 98 0.82 12.44 -6.78
CA GLN A 98 0.29 11.12 -7.08
C GLN A 98 0.16 10.25 -5.83
N ALA A 99 -0.87 9.43 -5.81
CA ALA A 99 -1.02 8.30 -4.90
C ALA A 99 -0.74 7.04 -5.72
N LEU A 100 0.44 6.46 -5.53
CA LEU A 100 0.92 5.32 -6.33
C LEU A 100 0.68 4.01 -5.59
N PRO A 101 -0.25 3.15 -6.06
CA PRO A 101 -0.38 1.81 -5.52
C PRO A 101 0.82 0.94 -5.89
N VAL A 102 1.31 0.18 -4.91
CA VAL A 102 2.28 -0.90 -5.09
C VAL A 102 1.69 -2.09 -4.35
N ASP A 103 0.77 -2.79 -5.00
CA ASP A 103 -0.13 -3.72 -4.33
C ASP A 103 -0.48 -4.97 -5.16
N GLY A 104 0.09 -5.13 -6.33
CA GLY A 104 -0.25 -6.22 -7.22
C GLY A 104 -1.67 -6.13 -7.82
N HIS A 105 -2.28 -4.96 -7.75
CA HIS A 105 -3.63 -4.62 -8.17
C HIS A 105 -4.72 -5.21 -7.27
N THR A 106 -5.19 -4.38 -6.32
CA THR A 106 -6.25 -4.73 -5.34
C THR A 106 -7.55 -3.96 -5.54
N GLU A 107 -7.74 -3.26 -6.66
CA GLU A 107 -8.95 -2.51 -6.92
C GLU A 107 -10.17 -3.43 -7.05
N THR A 108 -11.01 -3.40 -6.05
CA THR A 108 -12.43 -3.81 -6.01
C THR A 108 -12.89 -5.10 -6.72
N MET A 109 -12.01 -5.92 -7.24
CA MET A 109 -12.42 -7.21 -7.75
C MET A 109 -12.70 -8.15 -6.58
N ARG A 110 -13.97 -8.25 -6.19
CA ARG A 110 -14.42 -9.36 -5.36
C ARG A 110 -14.44 -10.61 -6.19
N THR A 111 -13.40 -11.38 -6.10
CA THR A 111 -13.50 -12.79 -6.44
C THR A 111 -14.20 -13.50 -5.30
N THR A 112 -15.40 -13.86 -5.52
CA THR A 112 -16.12 -14.78 -4.64
C THR A 112 -15.42 -16.13 -4.58
#